data_75b5983c934191ef4c167eee95dcc46e
#
_entry.id   75b5983c934191ef4c167eee95dcc46e
#
_cell.length_a   1.000
_cell.length_b   1.000
_cell.length_c   1.000
_cell.angle_alpha   90.00
_cell.angle_beta   90.00
_cell.angle_gamma   90.00
#
_symmetry.space_group_name_H-M   'P 1'
#
loop_
_entity.id
_entity.type
_entity.pdbx_description
1 polymer ?
#
loop_
_entity_poly.entity_id
_entity_poly.type
_entity_poly.pdbx_seq_one_letter_code
_entity_poly.pdbx_strand_id
1 'polypeptide(L)' 'MQFPVTGYVVFVYSEKIGAHAPQFRSMDEAESFANGVRVITSLTVSEPMPVVLTDQIKMPLKGGG' A
#
# COMPACT_ATOMS: atom_id res chain seq x y z
N MET A 1 -15.02 1.53 -18.18
CA MET A 1 -15.18 2.17 -16.88
C MET A 1 -13.89 2.13 -16.10
N GLN A 2 -13.50 3.19 -15.52
CA GLN A 2 -12.31 3.15 -14.71
C GLN A 2 -12.59 3.50 -13.29
N PHE A 3 -11.85 2.88 -12.41
CA PHE A 3 -12.01 3.13 -10.99
C PHE A 3 -11.09 4.26 -10.57
N PRO A 4 -11.59 5.14 -9.73
CA PRO A 4 -10.72 6.21 -9.24
C PRO A 4 -9.63 5.64 -8.35
N VAL A 5 -8.48 6.28 -8.40
CA VAL A 5 -7.42 5.93 -7.48
C VAL A 5 -7.74 6.58 -6.16
N THR A 6 -7.87 5.78 -5.12
CA THR A 6 -8.19 6.32 -3.79
C THR A 6 -7.01 6.29 -2.85
N GLY A 7 -5.91 5.69 -3.25
CA GLY A 7 -4.74 5.67 -2.40
C GLY A 7 -3.57 5.03 -3.09
N TYR A 8 -2.52 4.80 -2.33
CA TYR A 8 -1.28 4.23 -2.84
C TYR A 8 -0.77 3.23 -1.84
N VAL A 9 -0.06 2.22 -2.33
CA VAL A 9 0.49 1.19 -1.47
C VAL A 9 1.97 1.05 -1.77
N VAL A 10 2.75 0.78 -0.74
CA VAL A 10 4.18 0.53 -0.87
C VAL A 10 4.44 -0.82 -0.24
N PHE A 11 5.08 -1.71 -0.97
CA PHE A 11 5.43 -3.01 -0.43
C PHE A 11 6.80 -2.96 0.21
N VAL A 12 6.89 -3.50 1.42
CA VAL A 12 8.13 -3.54 2.18
C VAL A 12 8.33 -4.97 2.65
N TYR A 13 9.53 -5.49 2.47
CA TYR A 13 9.80 -6.87 2.86
C TYR A 13 11.19 -6.99 3.46
N SER A 14 11.29 -7.79 4.50
CA SER A 14 12.58 -8.27 4.98
C SER A 14 12.35 -9.60 5.68
N GLU A 15 13.42 -10.34 5.86
CA GLU A 15 13.29 -11.62 6.54
C GLU A 15 12.86 -11.47 7.99
N LYS A 16 13.22 -10.37 8.59
CA LYS A 16 12.90 -10.17 9.99
C LYS A 16 11.46 -9.80 10.21
N ILE A 17 10.95 -8.89 9.40
CA ILE A 17 9.61 -8.37 9.64
C ILE A 17 8.55 -8.97 8.73
N GLY A 18 8.97 -9.73 7.70
CA GLY A 18 8.02 -10.27 6.76
C GLY A 18 7.58 -9.23 5.77
N ALA A 19 6.45 -9.48 5.13
CA ALA A 19 5.95 -8.62 4.08
C ALA A 19 4.89 -7.70 4.65
N HIS A 20 4.97 -6.43 4.29
CA HIS A 20 4.01 -5.42 4.71
C HIS A 20 3.65 -4.56 3.53
N ALA A 21 2.45 -4.01 3.55
CA ALA A 21 1.97 -3.19 2.45
C ALA A 21 1.18 -2.02 2.99
N PRO A 22 1.84 -1.06 3.62
CA PRO A 22 1.14 0.11 4.15
C PRO A 22 0.49 0.91 3.04
N GLN A 23 -0.63 1.52 3.36
CA GLN A 23 -1.41 2.27 2.41
C GLN A 23 -1.38 3.75 2.78
N PHE A 24 -1.42 4.58 1.75
CA PHE A 24 -1.34 6.02 1.92
C PHE A 24 -2.40 6.67 1.06
N ARG A 25 -2.80 7.86 1.43
CA ARG A 25 -3.85 8.54 0.68
C ARG A 25 -3.31 9.45 -0.40
N SER A 26 -2.03 9.76 -0.37
CA SER A 26 -1.45 10.60 -1.40
C SER A 26 -0.13 10.03 -1.86
N MET A 27 0.23 10.37 -3.09
CA MET A 27 1.49 9.94 -3.66
C MET A 27 2.66 10.51 -2.86
N ASP A 28 2.52 11.76 -2.40
CA ASP A 28 3.60 12.39 -1.64
C ASP A 28 3.90 11.61 -0.37
N GLU A 29 2.86 11.19 0.32
CA GLU A 29 3.05 10.42 1.54
C GLU A 29 3.70 9.08 1.24
N ALA A 30 3.23 8.43 0.18
CA ALA A 30 3.77 7.12 -0.18
C ALA A 30 5.23 7.25 -0.57
N GLU A 31 5.57 8.27 -1.33
CA GLU A 31 6.96 8.45 -1.76
C GLU A 31 7.86 8.81 -0.58
N SER A 32 7.37 9.63 0.32
CA SER A 32 8.15 9.98 1.51
C SER A 32 8.45 8.74 2.33
N PHE A 33 7.44 7.92 2.51
CA PHE A 33 7.63 6.68 3.26
C PHE A 33 8.64 5.78 2.56
N ALA A 34 8.44 5.57 1.25
CA ALA A 34 9.33 4.67 0.51
C ALA A 34 10.76 5.17 0.53
N ASN A 35 10.95 6.46 0.33
CA ASN A 35 12.30 7.02 0.34
C ASN A 35 12.93 6.92 1.72
N GLY A 36 12.13 7.12 2.76
CA GLY A 36 12.65 7.03 4.12
C GLY A 36 13.11 5.62 4.47
N VAL A 37 12.31 4.61 4.12
CA VAL A 37 12.70 3.25 4.49
C VAL A 37 13.73 2.67 3.54
N ARG A 38 13.88 3.26 2.35
CA ARG A 38 14.86 2.74 1.40
C ARG A 38 16.29 2.89 1.89
N VAL A 39 16.53 3.82 2.80
CA VAL A 39 17.87 3.96 3.37
C VAL A 39 18.22 2.79 4.27
N ILE A 40 17.23 1.99 4.68
CA ILE A 40 17.49 0.80 5.47
C ILE A 40 17.80 -0.31 4.49
N THR A 41 19.06 -0.66 4.37
CA THR A 41 19.49 -1.55 3.31
C THR A 41 18.99 -2.98 3.47
N SER A 42 18.54 -3.34 4.65
CA SER A 42 18.04 -4.69 4.86
C SER A 42 16.58 -4.84 4.40
N LEU A 43 15.96 -3.76 3.96
CA LEU A 43 14.57 -3.82 3.51
C LEU A 43 14.50 -3.75 2.00
N THR A 44 13.54 -4.49 1.45
CA THR A 44 13.20 -4.37 0.04
C THR A 44 11.95 -3.52 -0.04
N VAL A 45 12.00 -2.45 -0.83
CA VAL A 45 10.93 -1.47 -0.88
C VAL A 45 10.53 -1.24 -2.32
N SER A 46 9.23 -1.34 -2.61
CA SER A 46 8.74 -1.14 -3.97
C SER A 46 8.45 0.33 -4.21
N GLU A 47 8.17 0.64 -5.48
CA GLU A 47 7.65 1.95 -5.82
C GLU A 47 6.22 2.06 -5.35
N PRO A 48 5.76 3.26 -5.04
CA PRO A 48 4.34 3.43 -4.71
C PRO A 48 3.46 3.03 -5.89
N MET A 49 2.37 2.34 -5.58
CA MET A 49 1.46 1.88 -6.61
C MET A 49 0.06 2.39 -6.33
N PRO A 50 -0.63 2.89 -7.36
CA PRO A 50 -2.00 3.37 -7.16
C PRO A 50 -2.94 2.20 -6.93
N VAL A 51 -3.86 2.39 -6.01
CA VAL A 51 -4.83 1.35 -5.67
C VAL A 51 -6.16 1.98 -5.34
N VAL A 52 -7.19 1.15 -5.34
CA VAL A 52 -8.49 1.52 -4.81
C VAL A 52 -8.56 0.91 -3.42
N LEU A 53 -8.67 1.76 -2.41
CA LEU A 53 -8.66 1.27 -1.06
C LEU A 53 -9.95 0.51 -0.78
N THR A 54 -9.79 -0.69 -0.23
CA THR A 54 -10.92 -1.59 -0.12
C THR A 54 -11.91 -1.20 0.95
N ASP A 55 -11.52 -0.39 1.90
CA ASP A 55 -12.47 0.03 2.90
C ASP A 55 -13.51 0.97 2.31
N GLN A 56 -13.28 1.43 1.08
CA GLN A 56 -14.28 2.20 0.38
C GLN A 56 -15.36 1.33 -0.22
N ILE A 57 -15.10 0.07 -0.35
CA ILE A 57 -16.01 -0.85 -1.00
C ILE A 57 -16.58 -1.76 0.05
N LYS A 58 -17.82 -1.54 0.38
CA LYS A 58 -18.45 -2.40 1.35
C LYS A 58 -18.87 -3.65 0.66
N MET A 59 -18.12 -4.67 0.78
CA MET A 59 -18.49 -5.94 0.21
C MET A 59 -19.48 -6.58 1.12
N PRO A 60 -20.70 -6.73 0.68
CA PRO A 60 -21.65 -7.41 1.55
C PRO A 60 -21.32 -8.84 1.56
N LEU A 61 -20.76 -9.34 1.32
CA LEU A 61 -20.39 -10.67 1.47
C LEU A 61 -21.28 -11.62 1.93
N LYS A 62 -21.50 -11.34 1.93
CA LYS A 62 -21.92 -11.95 2.38
C LYS A 62 -22.31 -12.62 2.60
N GLY A 63 -22.45 -12.55 2.51
CA GLY A 63 -22.60 -13.14 2.84
C GLY A 63 -23.02 -13.48 3.13
N GLY A 64 -23.23 -13.37 3.14
CA GLY A 64 -23.32 -13.66 3.48
C GLY A 64 -23.41 -13.68 3.71
N GLY A 65 -23.43 -13.45 3.71
CA GLY A 65 -23.38 -13.50 3.90
C GLY A 65 -23.34 -13.44 3.81
#